data_4caa38c3fd9a75ed08b53fd4e6201c2e
#
_entry.id   4caa38c3fd9a75ed08b53fd4e6201c2e
#
_cell.length_a   1.000
_cell.length_b   1.000
_cell.length_c   1.000
_cell.angle_alpha   90.00
_cell.angle_beta   90.00
_cell.angle_gamma   90.00
#
_symmetry.space_group_name_H-M   'P 1'
#
loop_
_entity.id
_entity.type
_entity.pdbx_description
1 polymer ?
#
loop_
_entity_poly.entity_id
_entity_poly.type
_entity_poly.pdbx_seq_one_letter_code
_entity_poly.pdbx_strand_id
1 'polypeptide(L)'
;VPLGENLVSNSDFDTADGWTVVNQYEAENTMGAIIFENGIAKFIETDSAVEGSWKHLGIYTDLELSSGIYQFDMEINYQEVMDVWGEVYIGKNEPIAGNEYNGDLQVLKVFNTWECASVKTYSGKSTETGCDLNDLPGQFEISAPGTYFLLFRSGGASYGDVGVQIDKVILEKVQ
;
A
#
# COMPACT_ATOMS: atom_id res chain seq x y z
N VAL A 1 12.82 -4.64 -19.08
CA VAL A 1 12.33 -5.34 -17.87
C VAL A 1 11.99 -6.77 -18.26
N PRO A 2 12.57 -7.80 -17.61
CA PRO A 2 12.25 -9.21 -17.84
C PRO A 2 10.80 -9.53 -17.46
N LEU A 3 10.21 -10.58 -18.08
CA LEU A 3 8.89 -11.09 -17.72
C LEU A 3 8.98 -12.00 -16.52
N GLY A 4 8.02 -11.88 -15.59
CA GLY A 4 7.87 -12.76 -14.44
C GLY A 4 8.97 -12.65 -13.37
N GLU A 5 9.74 -11.57 -13.39
CA GLU A 5 10.70 -11.23 -12.34
C GLU A 5 10.10 -10.16 -11.41
N ASN A 6 10.19 -10.39 -10.10
CA ASN A 6 9.78 -9.36 -9.14
C ASN A 6 10.71 -8.15 -9.23
N LEU A 7 10.14 -7.00 -9.51
CA LEU A 7 10.86 -5.74 -9.71
C LEU A 7 11.07 -4.97 -8.41
N VAL A 8 10.37 -5.35 -7.35
CA VAL A 8 10.46 -4.69 -6.04
C VAL A 8 11.66 -5.23 -5.28
N SER A 9 12.63 -4.38 -5.01
CA SER A 9 13.74 -4.70 -4.10
C SER A 9 13.26 -4.67 -2.65
N ASN A 10 13.88 -5.49 -1.79
CA ASN A 10 13.51 -5.59 -0.36
C ASN A 10 12.00 -5.77 -0.16
N SER A 11 11.43 -6.65 -0.97
CA SER A 11 10.00 -6.96 -1.02
C SER A 11 9.45 -7.58 0.28
N ASP A 12 10.35 -8.17 1.08
CA ASP A 12 10.06 -8.87 2.33
C ASP A 12 10.30 -7.97 3.57
N PHE A 13 10.58 -6.69 3.37
CA PHE A 13 10.79 -5.71 4.44
C PHE A 13 11.80 -6.14 5.54
N ASP A 14 12.83 -6.89 5.17
CA ASP A 14 13.91 -7.28 6.10
C ASP A 14 14.59 -6.05 6.73
N THR A 15 14.61 -4.95 6.00
CA THR A 15 15.02 -3.62 6.45
C THR A 15 14.05 -2.56 5.91
N ALA A 16 14.27 -1.29 6.23
CA ALA A 16 13.55 -0.18 5.62
C ALA A 16 14.17 0.28 4.28
N ASP A 17 15.28 -0.32 3.84
CA ASP A 17 16.04 0.15 2.68
C ASP A 17 15.20 0.08 1.40
N GLY A 18 15.22 1.14 0.63
CA GLY A 18 14.45 1.27 -0.61
C GLY A 18 12.98 1.64 -0.42
N TRP A 19 12.52 1.76 0.83
CA TRP A 19 11.17 2.18 1.16
C TRP A 19 11.14 3.51 1.89
N THR A 20 10.22 4.37 1.49
CA THR A 20 10.01 5.68 2.12
C THR A 20 8.62 5.73 2.73
N VAL A 21 8.56 6.15 4.00
CA VAL A 21 7.30 6.39 4.73
C VAL A 21 6.87 7.83 4.54
N VAL A 22 5.58 8.07 4.32
CA VAL A 22 5.02 9.40 4.13
C VAL A 22 3.69 9.57 4.87
N ASN A 23 3.53 10.70 5.57
CA ASN A 23 2.24 11.18 6.07
C ASN A 23 1.60 12.05 4.98
N GLN A 24 0.48 11.59 4.41
CA GLN A 24 -0.08 12.22 3.23
C GLN A 24 -1.09 13.34 3.52
N TYR A 25 -1.79 13.29 4.65
CA TYR A 25 -2.85 14.26 4.93
C TYR A 25 -2.33 15.47 5.74
N GLU A 26 -1.51 15.19 6.75
CA GLU A 26 -0.87 16.20 7.59
C GLU A 26 0.58 15.76 7.83
N ALA A 27 1.55 16.52 7.34
CA ALA A 27 2.97 16.18 7.46
C ALA A 27 3.41 15.97 8.93
N GLU A 28 2.81 16.73 9.84
CA GLU A 28 3.12 16.71 11.28
C GLU A 28 2.23 15.73 12.09
N ASN A 29 1.37 14.95 11.42
CA ASN A 29 0.51 13.98 12.11
C ASN A 29 1.34 12.85 12.71
N THR A 30 1.31 12.73 14.03
CA THR A 30 2.06 11.71 14.80
C THR A 30 1.16 10.59 15.33
N MET A 31 -0.12 10.56 14.96
CA MET A 31 -1.11 9.60 15.48
C MET A 31 -0.93 8.19 14.90
N GLY A 32 -0.20 8.06 13.81
CA GLY A 32 0.15 6.79 13.20
C GLY A 32 1.62 6.74 12.80
N ALA A 33 2.14 5.54 12.68
CA ALA A 33 3.49 5.27 12.20
C ALA A 33 3.53 3.99 11.37
N ILE A 34 4.57 3.85 10.55
CA ILE A 34 4.90 2.59 9.91
C ILE A 34 6.21 2.11 10.50
N ILE A 35 6.21 0.90 11.03
CA ILE A 35 7.39 0.24 11.58
C ILE A 35 7.76 -0.99 10.78
N PHE A 36 9.05 -1.32 10.75
CA PHE A 36 9.60 -2.49 10.07
C PHE A 36 10.09 -3.45 11.14
N GLU A 37 9.46 -4.61 11.22
CA GLU A 37 9.82 -5.64 12.20
C GLU A 37 9.53 -7.04 11.67
N ASN A 38 10.46 -7.97 11.88
CA ASN A 38 10.29 -9.38 11.52
C ASN A 38 9.90 -9.64 10.04
N GLY A 39 10.44 -8.84 9.11
CA GLY A 39 10.13 -8.97 7.70
C GLY A 39 8.75 -8.42 7.31
N ILE A 40 8.20 -7.47 8.06
CA ILE A 40 6.87 -6.90 7.83
C ILE A 40 6.95 -5.38 7.92
N ALA A 41 6.28 -4.67 7.02
CA ALA A 41 5.95 -3.26 7.23
C ALA A 41 4.55 -3.17 7.88
N LYS A 42 4.46 -2.49 9.01
CA LYS A 42 3.28 -2.48 9.86
C LYS A 42 2.81 -1.07 10.14
N PHE A 43 1.59 -0.77 9.72
CA PHE A 43 0.88 0.47 10.01
C PHE A 43 0.25 0.34 11.39
N ILE A 44 0.61 1.23 12.29
CA ILE A 44 0.18 1.20 13.69
C ILE A 44 -0.38 2.54 14.15
N GLU A 45 -1.14 2.51 15.23
CA GLU A 45 -1.42 3.69 16.03
C GLU A 45 -0.27 3.92 17.01
N THR A 46 0.09 5.19 17.20
CA THR A 46 1.09 5.57 18.20
C THR A 46 0.43 5.85 19.55
N ASP A 47 1.23 5.93 20.61
CA ASP A 47 0.74 6.33 21.95
C ASP A 47 0.14 7.75 21.97
N SER A 48 0.43 8.57 20.96
CA SER A 48 -0.16 9.89 20.78
C SER A 48 -1.57 9.85 20.17
N ALA A 49 -1.99 8.69 19.67
CA ALA A 49 -3.30 8.54 19.06
C ALA A 49 -4.40 8.65 20.13
N VAL A 50 -5.39 9.49 19.82
CA VAL A 50 -6.64 9.55 20.58
C VAL A 50 -7.62 8.64 19.86
N GLU A 51 -8.50 7.96 20.59
CA GLU A 51 -9.52 7.09 20.00
C GLU A 51 -10.26 7.78 18.85
N GLY A 52 -10.29 7.15 17.69
CA GLY A 52 -10.91 7.68 16.47
C GLY A 52 -10.11 8.75 15.73
N SER A 53 -8.86 9.04 16.13
CA SER A 53 -7.99 9.98 15.41
C SER A 53 -7.73 9.51 13.98
N TRP A 54 -7.94 10.39 13.02
CA TRP A 54 -7.73 10.07 11.62
C TRP A 54 -6.24 10.03 11.26
N LYS A 55 -5.83 8.97 10.61
CA LYS A 55 -4.49 8.75 10.08
C LYS A 55 -4.52 8.62 8.56
N HIS A 56 -3.45 8.97 7.89
CA HIS A 56 -3.29 8.80 6.46
C HIS A 56 -1.81 8.59 6.16
N LEU A 57 -1.39 7.36 6.09
CA LEU A 57 -0.01 6.94 5.95
C LEU A 57 0.21 6.27 4.61
N GLY A 58 1.41 6.42 4.07
CA GLY A 58 1.86 5.72 2.88
C GLY A 58 3.27 5.19 3.02
N ILE A 59 3.54 4.16 2.27
CA ILE A 59 4.88 3.62 2.06
C ILE A 59 5.09 3.43 0.57
N TYR A 60 6.20 3.94 0.03
CA TYR A 60 6.47 3.85 -1.40
C TYR A 60 7.91 3.48 -1.71
N THR A 61 8.10 2.97 -2.92
CA THR A 61 9.39 2.72 -3.54
C THR A 61 9.38 3.23 -4.98
N ASP A 62 10.53 3.60 -5.51
CA ASP A 62 10.70 3.96 -6.91
C ASP A 62 11.13 2.76 -7.74
N LEU A 63 10.69 2.72 -9.00
CA LEU A 63 10.90 1.62 -9.93
C LEU A 63 11.14 2.15 -11.34
N GLU A 64 12.11 1.57 -12.04
CA GLU A 64 12.29 1.80 -13.48
C GLU A 64 11.42 0.83 -14.29
N LEU A 65 10.34 1.33 -14.88
CA LEU A 65 9.40 0.53 -15.65
C LEU A 65 9.52 0.81 -17.14
N SER A 66 9.41 -0.24 -17.95
CA SER A 66 9.22 -0.15 -19.42
C SER A 66 7.74 -0.16 -19.76
N SER A 67 7.37 0.17 -21.00
CA SER A 67 5.98 -0.03 -21.47
C SER A 67 5.61 -1.51 -21.40
N GLY A 68 4.36 -1.79 -21.01
CA GLY A 68 3.83 -3.15 -20.92
C GLY A 68 2.75 -3.31 -19.86
N ILE A 69 2.30 -4.53 -19.69
CA ILE A 69 1.30 -4.91 -18.68
C ILE A 69 2.01 -5.50 -17.47
N TYR A 70 1.59 -5.06 -16.30
CA TYR A 70 2.15 -5.44 -15.00
C TYR A 70 1.08 -6.04 -14.11
N GLN A 71 1.52 -6.91 -13.21
CA GLN A 71 0.70 -7.49 -12.15
C GLN A 71 1.32 -7.16 -10.80
N PHE A 72 0.53 -6.56 -9.93
CA PHE A 72 0.85 -6.29 -8.53
C PHE A 72 0.14 -7.27 -7.61
N ASP A 73 0.81 -7.70 -6.55
CA ASP A 73 0.23 -8.36 -5.38
C ASP A 73 1.10 -8.14 -4.14
N MET A 74 0.56 -8.40 -2.96
CA MET A 74 1.30 -8.46 -1.70
C MET A 74 0.54 -9.33 -0.70
N GLU A 75 1.21 -9.82 0.32
CA GLU A 75 0.55 -10.38 1.49
C GLU A 75 0.09 -9.25 2.41
N ILE A 76 -1.14 -9.34 2.91
CA ILE A 76 -1.70 -8.38 3.85
C ILE A 76 -2.40 -9.10 5.00
N ASN A 77 -2.24 -8.56 6.20
CA ASN A 77 -2.91 -9.04 7.40
C ASN A 77 -3.40 -7.86 8.24
N TYR A 78 -4.66 -7.89 8.62
CA TYR A 78 -5.27 -6.94 9.55
C TYR A 78 -6.43 -7.59 10.30
N GLN A 79 -6.70 -7.10 11.52
CA GLN A 79 -7.75 -7.65 12.37
C GLN A 79 -8.54 -6.51 13.01
N GLU A 80 -9.86 -6.62 12.92
CA GLU A 80 -10.82 -5.70 13.55
C GLU A 80 -10.56 -4.21 13.27
N VAL A 81 -10.11 -3.89 12.06
CA VAL A 81 -9.95 -2.50 11.63
C VAL A 81 -11.30 -1.80 11.58
N MET A 82 -11.33 -0.51 11.91
CA MET A 82 -12.55 0.28 11.96
C MET A 82 -12.37 1.61 11.25
N ASP A 83 -13.30 1.91 10.35
CA ASP A 83 -13.27 3.13 9.54
C ASP A 83 -11.91 3.37 8.88
N VAL A 84 -11.44 2.33 8.15
CA VAL A 84 -10.11 2.27 7.53
C VAL A 84 -10.22 1.78 6.09
N TRP A 85 -9.34 2.27 5.27
CA TRP A 85 -9.17 1.85 3.88
C TRP A 85 -7.69 1.60 3.55
N GLY A 86 -7.44 0.83 2.49
CA GLY A 86 -6.10 0.58 1.94
C GLY A 86 -6.15 0.47 0.43
N GLU A 87 -5.21 1.14 -0.24
CA GLU A 87 -5.13 1.27 -1.69
C GLU A 87 -3.70 1.23 -2.19
N VAL A 88 -3.53 0.78 -3.43
CA VAL A 88 -2.25 0.82 -4.15
C VAL A 88 -2.36 1.76 -5.34
N TYR A 89 -1.40 2.66 -5.45
CA TYR A 89 -1.25 3.60 -6.57
C TYR A 89 0.10 3.45 -7.23
N ILE A 90 0.16 3.84 -8.50
CA ILE A 90 1.41 4.03 -9.22
C ILE A 90 1.35 5.33 -10.02
N GLY A 91 2.45 6.05 -10.10
CA GLY A 91 2.54 7.30 -10.84
C GLY A 91 3.95 7.81 -11.00
N LYS A 92 4.12 8.85 -11.83
CA LYS A 92 5.42 9.46 -12.12
C LYS A 92 5.85 10.53 -11.10
N ASN A 93 4.92 10.99 -10.27
CA ASN A 93 5.23 11.98 -9.24
C ASN A 93 5.57 11.28 -7.94
N GLU A 94 6.63 11.73 -7.28
CA GLU A 94 6.98 11.25 -5.95
C GLU A 94 5.92 11.68 -4.93
N PRO A 95 5.46 10.78 -4.03
CA PRO A 95 4.59 11.15 -2.92
C PRO A 95 5.25 12.19 -1.99
N ILE A 96 4.50 13.21 -1.60
CA ILE A 96 5.00 14.32 -0.78
C ILE A 96 4.21 14.37 0.52
N ALA A 97 4.92 14.52 1.66
CA ALA A 97 4.30 14.66 2.97
C ALA A 97 3.34 15.87 3.02
N GLY A 98 2.19 15.68 3.64
CA GLY A 98 1.15 16.70 3.78
C GLY A 98 0.26 16.89 2.54
N ASN A 99 0.52 16.14 1.46
CA ASN A 99 -0.29 16.19 0.25
C ASN A 99 -0.91 14.82 -0.05
N GLU A 100 -2.19 14.80 -0.33
CA GLU A 100 -2.84 13.59 -0.81
C GLU A 100 -2.24 13.19 -2.17
N TYR A 101 -1.82 11.93 -2.28
CA TYR A 101 -1.28 11.44 -3.52
C TYR A 101 -2.41 11.09 -4.50
N ASN A 102 -2.50 11.90 -5.52
CA ASN A 102 -3.34 11.65 -6.69
C ASN A 102 -2.47 11.01 -7.77
N GLY A 103 -1.99 9.79 -7.52
CA GLY A 103 -1.21 9.03 -8.48
C GLY A 103 -1.95 8.86 -9.81
N ASP A 104 -1.21 8.65 -10.88
CA ASP A 104 -1.76 8.56 -12.23
C ASP A 104 -2.74 7.40 -12.37
N LEU A 105 -2.56 6.33 -11.57
CA LEU A 105 -3.36 5.12 -11.64
C LEU A 105 -3.54 4.46 -10.28
N GLN A 106 -4.79 4.22 -9.88
CA GLN A 106 -5.11 3.28 -8.81
C GLN A 106 -4.98 1.85 -9.34
N VAL A 107 -4.02 1.12 -8.78
CA VAL A 107 -3.70 -0.25 -9.20
C VAL A 107 -4.63 -1.27 -8.55
N LEU A 108 -4.95 -1.05 -7.27
CA LEU A 108 -5.72 -1.99 -6.47
C LEU A 108 -6.45 -1.28 -5.33
N LYS A 109 -7.73 -1.59 -5.16
CA LYS A 109 -8.47 -1.30 -3.95
C LYS A 109 -8.35 -2.50 -3.03
N VAL A 110 -7.50 -2.41 -2.00
CA VAL A 110 -7.19 -3.56 -1.14
C VAL A 110 -8.32 -3.84 -0.16
N PHE A 111 -8.73 -2.82 0.60
CA PHE A 111 -9.86 -2.91 1.52
C PHE A 111 -10.45 -1.53 1.80
N ASN A 112 -11.73 -1.51 2.18
CA ASN A 112 -12.43 -0.30 2.57
C ASN A 112 -13.63 -0.69 3.43
N THR A 113 -13.63 -0.30 4.70
CA THR A 113 -14.67 -0.74 5.66
C THR A 113 -16.06 -0.16 5.39
N TRP A 114 -16.18 0.87 4.55
CA TRP A 114 -17.48 1.42 4.12
C TRP A 114 -18.04 0.72 2.88
N GLU A 115 -17.17 0.37 1.92
CA GLU A 115 -17.58 -0.24 0.65
C GLU A 115 -17.57 -1.76 0.69
N CYS A 116 -16.57 -2.35 1.35
CA CYS A 116 -16.41 -3.79 1.53
C CYS A 116 -16.41 -4.15 3.02
N ALA A 117 -17.47 -3.76 3.74
CA ALA A 117 -17.60 -3.86 5.20
C ALA A 117 -17.45 -5.28 5.78
N SER A 118 -17.56 -6.33 4.96
CA SER A 118 -17.28 -7.71 5.37
C SER A 118 -15.79 -7.97 5.60
N VAL A 119 -14.91 -7.07 5.15
CA VAL A 119 -13.45 -7.25 5.19
C VAL A 119 -12.83 -6.40 6.30
N LYS A 120 -13.29 -6.61 7.55
CA LYS A 120 -12.68 -5.97 8.73
C LYS A 120 -11.52 -6.76 9.31
N THR A 121 -11.43 -8.03 8.98
CA THR A 121 -10.37 -8.95 9.38
C THR A 121 -10.01 -9.79 8.17
N TYR A 122 -8.74 -9.80 7.77
CA TYR A 122 -8.26 -10.51 6.60
C TYR A 122 -6.79 -10.90 6.76
N SER A 123 -6.44 -12.04 6.17
CA SER A 123 -5.05 -12.48 6.03
C SER A 123 -4.91 -13.25 4.73
N GLY A 124 -4.03 -12.79 3.85
CA GLY A 124 -3.80 -13.42 2.54
C GLY A 124 -3.33 -12.40 1.49
N LYS A 125 -3.56 -12.73 0.23
CA LYS A 125 -3.18 -11.88 -0.90
C LYS A 125 -4.05 -10.64 -1.02
N SER A 126 -3.45 -9.51 -1.29
CA SER A 126 -4.14 -8.23 -1.43
C SER A 126 -5.14 -8.21 -2.60
N THR A 127 -4.88 -8.99 -3.64
CA THR A 127 -5.74 -9.13 -4.82
C THR A 127 -6.97 -10.03 -4.56
N GLU A 128 -7.00 -10.77 -3.46
CA GLU A 128 -8.05 -11.74 -3.11
C GLU A 128 -9.00 -11.26 -1.99
N THR A 129 -8.89 -10.02 -1.55
CA THR A 129 -9.75 -9.47 -0.48
C THR A 129 -11.22 -9.37 -0.88
N GLY A 130 -11.51 -9.33 -2.17
CA GLY A 130 -12.86 -9.17 -2.72
C GLY A 130 -13.36 -7.70 -2.69
N CYS A 131 -12.51 -6.74 -2.35
CA CYS A 131 -12.84 -5.32 -2.36
C CYS A 131 -12.69 -4.70 -3.75
N ASP A 132 -11.67 -5.07 -4.49
CA ASP A 132 -11.50 -4.65 -5.88
C ASP A 132 -12.44 -5.46 -6.79
N LEU A 133 -13.25 -4.76 -7.57
CA LEU A 133 -14.24 -5.36 -8.46
C LEU A 133 -13.74 -5.53 -9.91
N ASN A 134 -12.47 -5.25 -10.17
CA ASN A 134 -11.87 -5.47 -11.48
C ASN A 134 -11.74 -6.97 -11.76
N ASP A 135 -11.88 -7.37 -13.03
CA ASP A 135 -11.73 -8.78 -13.45
C ASP A 135 -10.31 -9.32 -13.20
N LEU A 136 -9.32 -8.44 -13.23
CA LEU A 136 -7.91 -8.74 -12.98
C LEU A 136 -7.36 -7.77 -11.91
N PRO A 137 -7.66 -7.99 -10.62
CA PRO A 137 -7.19 -7.12 -9.55
C PRO A 137 -5.66 -7.01 -9.54
N GLY A 138 -5.15 -5.79 -9.40
CA GLY A 138 -3.72 -5.53 -9.39
C GLY A 138 -3.05 -5.49 -10.78
N GLN A 139 -3.77 -5.76 -11.87
CA GLN A 139 -3.22 -5.65 -13.23
C GLN A 139 -3.39 -4.22 -13.77
N PHE A 140 -2.33 -3.71 -14.39
CA PHE A 140 -2.33 -2.37 -14.98
C PHE A 140 -1.35 -2.25 -16.14
N GLU A 141 -1.51 -1.20 -16.96
CA GLU A 141 -0.67 -0.92 -18.13
C GLU A 141 0.21 0.31 -17.88
N ILE A 142 1.49 0.19 -18.21
CA ILE A 142 2.44 1.29 -18.34
C ILE A 142 2.63 1.60 -19.82
N SER A 143 2.19 2.78 -20.24
CA SER A 143 2.25 3.21 -21.64
C SER A 143 3.61 3.80 -22.05
N ALA A 144 4.36 4.38 -21.12
CA ALA A 144 5.64 5.03 -21.39
C ALA A 144 6.70 4.62 -20.36
N PRO A 145 7.94 4.31 -20.80
CA PRO A 145 9.01 3.94 -19.88
C PRO A 145 9.43 5.12 -18.98
N GLY A 146 10.05 4.81 -17.85
CA GLY A 146 10.61 5.78 -16.91
C GLY A 146 10.52 5.35 -15.47
N THR A 147 10.88 6.29 -14.57
CA THR A 147 10.78 6.11 -13.14
C THR A 147 9.31 6.28 -12.70
N TYR A 148 8.84 5.34 -11.90
CA TYR A 148 7.50 5.34 -11.30
C TYR A 148 7.60 5.10 -9.79
N PHE A 149 6.64 5.62 -9.07
CA PHE A 149 6.52 5.43 -7.61
C PHE A 149 5.33 4.51 -7.34
N LEU A 150 5.62 3.36 -6.74
CA LEU A 150 4.62 2.40 -6.26
C LEU A 150 4.32 2.71 -4.80
N LEU A 151 3.08 3.06 -4.51
CA LEU A 151 2.63 3.48 -3.19
C LEU A 151 1.52 2.56 -2.69
N PHE A 152 1.72 1.93 -1.52
CA PHE A 152 0.60 1.47 -0.69
C PHE A 152 0.27 2.54 0.33
N ARG A 153 -0.99 2.93 0.40
CA ARG A 153 -1.48 3.89 1.38
C ARG A 153 -2.69 3.35 2.15
N SER A 154 -2.78 3.72 3.39
CA SER A 154 -3.88 3.38 4.27
C SER A 154 -4.22 4.54 5.19
N GLY A 155 -5.49 4.75 5.42
CA GLY A 155 -5.97 5.80 6.31
C GLY A 155 -7.24 5.42 7.01
N GLY A 156 -7.54 6.14 8.10
CA GLY A 156 -8.76 5.95 8.86
C GLY A 156 -8.59 6.08 10.36
N ALA A 157 -9.59 5.61 11.10
CA ALA A 157 -9.73 5.81 12.53
C ALA A 157 -8.96 4.76 13.35
N SER A 158 -9.03 3.47 13.02
CA SER A 158 -8.32 2.44 13.78
C SER A 158 -7.77 1.32 12.90
N TYR A 159 -6.48 1.06 13.06
CA TYR A 159 -5.78 -0.06 12.44
C TYR A 159 -5.95 -1.38 13.20
N GLY A 160 -6.72 -1.41 14.29
CA GLY A 160 -6.89 -2.58 15.15
C GLY A 160 -5.64 -2.93 15.98
N ASP A 161 -5.76 -3.93 16.82
CA ASP A 161 -4.71 -4.27 17.80
C ASP A 161 -3.41 -4.77 17.16
N VAL A 162 -3.50 -5.41 15.99
CA VAL A 162 -2.34 -5.96 15.30
C VAL A 162 -1.74 -5.01 14.25
N GLY A 163 -2.42 -3.89 13.97
CA GLY A 163 -2.08 -2.98 12.87
C GLY A 163 -2.44 -3.56 11.50
N VAL A 164 -2.20 -2.77 10.44
CA VAL A 164 -2.24 -3.25 9.06
C VAL A 164 -0.83 -3.65 8.65
N GLN A 165 -0.63 -4.93 8.40
CA GLN A 165 0.67 -5.54 8.12
C GLN A 165 0.75 -5.89 6.64
N ILE A 166 1.85 -5.53 5.99
CA ILE A 166 2.15 -5.89 4.59
C ILE A 166 3.50 -6.59 4.49
N ASP A 167 3.58 -7.54 3.56
CA ASP A 167 4.75 -8.36 3.30
C ASP A 167 4.75 -8.83 1.85
N LYS A 168 5.88 -9.34 1.36
CA LYS A 168 6.03 -9.99 0.06
C LYS A 168 5.42 -9.20 -1.09
N VAL A 169 5.81 -7.94 -1.20
CA VAL A 169 5.34 -7.09 -2.30
C VAL A 169 5.89 -7.60 -3.64
N ILE A 170 5.02 -7.86 -4.58
CA ILE A 170 5.37 -8.36 -5.90
C ILE A 170 4.87 -7.38 -6.95
N LEU A 171 5.75 -7.00 -7.85
CA LEU A 171 5.41 -6.32 -9.10
C LEU A 171 6.16 -7.00 -10.24
N GLU A 172 5.42 -7.60 -11.14
CA GLU A 172 5.97 -8.34 -12.28
C GLU A 172 5.45 -7.76 -13.59
N LYS A 173 6.31 -7.73 -14.61
CA LYS A 173 5.86 -7.49 -15.98
C LYS A 173 5.32 -8.79 -16.55
N VAL A 174 4.07 -8.79 -17.05
CA VAL A 174 3.40 -9.98 -17.58
C VAL A 174 3.24 -9.93 -19.12
N GLN A 175 3.36 -8.74 -19.73
CA GLN A 175 3.40 -8.54 -21.20
C GLN A 175 4.23 -7.32 -21.58
#